data_39a6663e0fb64c337fba579089dd2236
#
_entry.id   39a6663e0fb64c337fba579089dd2236
#
_cell.length_a   1.000
_cell.length_b   1.000
_cell.length_c   1.000
_cell.angle_alpha   90.00
_cell.angle_beta   90.00
_cell.angle_gamma   90.00
#
_symmetry.space_group_name_H-M   'P 1'
#
loop_
_entity.id
_entity.type
_entity.pdbx_description
1 polymer ?
#
loop_
_entity_poly.entity_id
_entity_poly.type
_entity_poly.pdbx_seq_one_letter_code
_entity_poly.pdbx_strand_id
1 'polypeptide(L)'
;MKSIFEFLSSKKATWLFALIAVACRIINVLFVSEGGRDKIYLALQSKNLLAGNGLSISKYFAATIETPVYDVTPMWPPGYPILLAPFLEIFEYDVYWATTTLDIISCILFIILVRRIAIELEFPIAAVNIVTLITGCFDYAFIYESLPTDAPSFVLFLFGSLLLLRVIQNERLQLTKLILVAVFLFLPCTFRYSYPPLSIAALIAVIVWGLYLNKRLIIKKGLISLTILSVLLISFFIGLRSATGKSGYIVDTGRGFFPENFLDWAPIGPGAFLNTFFTISQLKNITALSVTRAFNLLEVISAIMLIGILVFFFYLFFKKKFFKSIDPFKSFLLIGFFISAATCTSLAYLSLTYKPQPGWGNYLGEPRYFMFVTLYLQLIFIGWIFLFTSWKESFFQKLIVVTFSLLLFIEITHSIYFHSKVALNFDKYRSASYKEADYVYFTEMMKPFGSSHPHADVLVISDGDEFYPLMGSFLGYKGVYDGLVLTKSFSSLKKKTILILALYDPELPAYESFLTGQKAQLLNRVNNVNFYRVDITP
;
A
#
# COMPACT_ATOMS: atom_id res chain seq x y z
N MET A 1 -35.31 -3.45 17.67
CA MET A 1 -33.94 -3.00 18.04
C MET A 1 -33.24 -3.94 19.04
N LYS A 2 -33.90 -4.37 20.13
CA LYS A 2 -33.28 -5.25 21.15
C LYS A 2 -32.76 -6.56 20.55
N SER A 3 -33.55 -7.27 19.73
CA SER A 3 -33.18 -8.54 19.10
C SER A 3 -31.98 -8.40 18.11
N ILE A 4 -31.90 -7.28 17.39
CA ILE A 4 -30.75 -7.00 16.48
C ILE A 4 -29.49 -6.79 17.31
N PHE A 5 -29.54 -6.03 18.37
CA PHE A 5 -28.40 -5.79 19.24
C PHE A 5 -27.91 -7.07 19.94
N GLU A 6 -28.84 -7.91 20.37
CA GLU A 6 -28.57 -9.23 20.94
C GLU A 6 -27.86 -10.14 19.91
N PHE A 7 -28.36 -10.15 18.66
CA PHE A 7 -27.68 -10.87 17.57
C PHE A 7 -26.28 -10.34 17.33
N LEU A 8 -26.11 -9.01 17.15
CA LEU A 8 -24.81 -8.39 16.89
C LEU A 8 -23.79 -8.66 18.01
N SER A 9 -24.26 -8.86 19.25
CA SER A 9 -23.41 -9.19 20.40
C SER A 9 -23.13 -10.69 20.57
N SER A 10 -23.73 -11.54 19.73
CA SER A 10 -23.64 -13.00 19.86
C SER A 10 -22.33 -13.57 19.32
N LYS A 11 -21.93 -14.74 19.82
CA LYS A 11 -20.80 -15.53 19.26
C LYS A 11 -21.05 -15.90 17.79
N LYS A 12 -22.30 -16.13 17.39
CA LYS A 12 -22.66 -16.44 15.99
C LYS A 12 -22.34 -15.26 15.08
N ALA A 13 -22.72 -14.04 15.44
CA ALA A 13 -22.38 -12.84 14.69
C ALA A 13 -20.85 -12.62 14.63
N THR A 14 -20.14 -12.89 15.72
CA THR A 14 -18.68 -12.79 15.76
C THR A 14 -18.01 -13.66 14.69
N TRP A 15 -18.39 -14.94 14.62
CA TRP A 15 -17.83 -15.85 13.62
C TRP A 15 -18.29 -15.52 12.21
N LEU A 16 -19.58 -15.21 12.04
CA LEU A 16 -20.13 -14.86 10.72
C LEU A 16 -19.43 -13.63 10.13
N PHE A 17 -19.30 -12.56 10.90
CA PHE A 17 -18.68 -11.32 10.40
C PHE A 17 -17.18 -11.47 10.17
N ALA A 18 -16.49 -12.21 11.03
CA ALA A 18 -15.08 -12.53 10.79
C ALA A 18 -14.90 -13.37 9.52
N LEU A 19 -15.75 -14.36 9.30
CA LEU A 19 -15.70 -15.18 8.08
C LEU A 19 -15.97 -14.36 6.81
N ILE A 20 -17.01 -13.52 6.82
CA ILE A 20 -17.33 -12.63 5.70
C ILE A 20 -16.16 -11.68 5.43
N ALA A 21 -15.62 -11.05 6.46
CA ALA A 21 -14.50 -10.12 6.36
C ALA A 21 -13.25 -10.79 5.75
N VAL A 22 -12.90 -11.99 6.23
CA VAL A 22 -11.75 -12.75 5.71
C VAL A 22 -12.01 -13.22 4.28
N ALA A 23 -13.22 -13.71 3.98
CA ALA A 23 -13.57 -14.18 2.64
C ALA A 23 -13.49 -13.04 1.61
N CYS A 24 -14.05 -11.86 1.90
CA CYS A 24 -13.95 -10.70 1.03
C CYS A 24 -12.49 -10.32 0.76
N ARG A 25 -11.64 -10.33 1.79
CA ARG A 25 -10.20 -10.02 1.64
C ARG A 25 -9.48 -11.04 0.79
N ILE A 26 -9.68 -12.33 1.04
CA ILE A 26 -9.05 -13.40 0.26
C ILE A 26 -9.49 -13.31 -1.20
N ILE A 27 -10.77 -13.11 -1.47
CA ILE A 27 -11.30 -12.96 -2.82
C ILE A 27 -10.65 -11.74 -3.50
N ASN A 28 -10.51 -10.63 -2.78
CA ASN A 28 -9.87 -9.44 -3.32
C ASN A 28 -8.39 -9.69 -3.68
N VAL A 29 -7.62 -10.29 -2.79
CA VAL A 29 -6.21 -10.62 -3.04
C VAL A 29 -6.06 -11.56 -4.23
N LEU A 30 -6.91 -12.58 -4.33
CA LEU A 30 -6.84 -13.57 -5.41
C LEU A 30 -7.28 -13.04 -6.78
N PHE A 31 -8.19 -12.05 -6.83
CA PHE A 31 -8.85 -11.69 -8.10
C PHE A 31 -8.75 -10.22 -8.48
N VAL A 32 -8.51 -9.34 -7.53
CA VAL A 32 -8.53 -7.89 -7.76
C VAL A 32 -7.15 -7.27 -7.57
N SER A 33 -6.27 -7.92 -6.79
CA SER A 33 -4.94 -7.38 -6.52
C SER A 33 -4.09 -7.37 -7.80
N GLU A 34 -3.58 -6.21 -8.17
CA GLU A 34 -2.77 -6.05 -9.36
C GLU A 34 -1.34 -6.58 -9.14
N GLY A 35 -0.91 -7.53 -9.98
CA GLY A 35 0.49 -7.91 -10.12
C GLY A 35 1.25 -6.85 -10.90
N GLY A 36 1.64 -5.77 -10.27
CA GLY A 36 2.31 -4.68 -10.96
C GLY A 36 3.82 -4.86 -11.08
N ARG A 37 4.46 -3.97 -11.86
CA ARG A 37 5.92 -3.80 -11.98
C ARG A 37 6.63 -3.86 -10.63
N ASP A 38 6.03 -3.27 -9.59
CA ASP A 38 6.61 -3.23 -8.25
C ASP A 38 6.76 -4.62 -7.62
N LYS A 39 5.80 -5.54 -7.84
CA LYS A 39 5.90 -6.92 -7.34
C LYS A 39 7.09 -7.65 -7.96
N ILE A 40 7.27 -7.54 -9.27
CA ILE A 40 8.37 -8.18 -9.98
C ILE A 40 9.72 -7.60 -9.58
N TYR A 41 9.78 -6.27 -9.44
CA TYR A 41 10.98 -5.59 -8.98
C TYR A 41 11.43 -6.09 -7.60
N LEU A 42 10.51 -6.15 -6.65
CA LEU A 42 10.76 -6.62 -5.29
C LEU A 42 11.06 -8.13 -5.25
N ALA A 43 10.40 -8.93 -6.11
CA ALA A 43 10.68 -10.35 -6.25
C ALA A 43 12.08 -10.60 -6.83
N LEU A 44 12.52 -9.80 -7.81
CA LEU A 44 13.89 -9.89 -8.34
C LEU A 44 14.94 -9.54 -7.28
N GLN A 45 14.68 -8.50 -6.45
CA GLN A 45 15.55 -8.20 -5.31
C GLN A 45 15.61 -9.37 -4.31
N SER A 46 14.46 -10.01 -4.02
CA SER A 46 14.40 -11.18 -3.13
C SER A 46 15.17 -12.37 -3.72
N LYS A 47 15.03 -12.63 -5.02
CA LYS A 47 15.77 -13.68 -5.74
C LYS A 47 17.26 -13.44 -5.70
N ASN A 48 17.71 -12.21 -5.96
CA ASN A 48 19.13 -11.86 -5.92
C ASN A 48 19.69 -11.94 -4.49
N LEU A 49 18.88 -11.59 -3.47
CA LEU A 49 19.25 -11.79 -2.06
C LEU A 49 19.51 -13.27 -1.75
N LEU A 50 18.62 -14.18 -2.17
CA LEU A 50 18.78 -15.62 -2.01
C LEU A 50 19.99 -16.16 -2.78
N ALA A 51 20.31 -15.60 -3.93
CA ALA A 51 21.48 -15.94 -4.74
C ALA A 51 22.80 -15.35 -4.20
N GLY A 52 22.78 -14.60 -3.09
CA GLY A 52 23.98 -13.98 -2.51
C GLY A 52 24.42 -12.66 -3.16
N ASN A 53 23.63 -12.12 -4.10
CA ASN A 53 23.91 -10.86 -4.81
C ASN A 53 23.37 -9.62 -4.08
N GLY A 54 22.91 -9.78 -2.83
CA GLY A 54 22.32 -8.72 -2.02
C GLY A 54 20.96 -8.26 -2.52
N LEU A 55 20.48 -7.14 -1.95
CA LEU A 55 19.21 -6.52 -2.34
C LEU A 55 19.36 -5.68 -3.62
N SER A 56 19.63 -6.33 -4.72
CA SER A 56 19.91 -5.71 -6.01
C SER A 56 18.94 -6.17 -7.09
N ILE A 57 18.87 -5.43 -8.17
CA ILE A 57 18.26 -5.89 -9.42
C ILE A 57 19.36 -6.16 -10.45
N SER A 58 19.26 -7.26 -11.17
CA SER A 58 20.17 -7.58 -12.27
C SER A 58 19.70 -6.89 -13.54
N LYS A 59 20.52 -5.99 -14.05
CA LYS A 59 20.26 -5.24 -15.28
C LYS A 59 21.32 -5.62 -16.34
N TYR A 60 20.88 -5.78 -17.56
CA TYR A 60 21.75 -5.92 -18.72
C TYR A 60 21.64 -4.67 -19.59
N PHE A 61 22.77 -4.25 -20.16
CA PHE A 61 22.83 -3.11 -21.07
C PHE A 61 23.38 -3.57 -22.41
N ALA A 62 22.96 -2.95 -23.51
CA ALA A 62 23.38 -3.33 -24.84
C ALA A 62 24.92 -3.32 -25.01
N ALA A 63 25.60 -2.38 -24.35
CA ALA A 63 27.05 -2.26 -24.38
C ALA A 63 27.78 -3.36 -23.57
N THR A 64 27.13 -3.97 -22.59
CA THR A 64 27.73 -4.95 -21.63
C THR A 64 26.85 -6.17 -21.43
N ILE A 65 26.32 -6.73 -22.52
CA ILE A 65 25.32 -7.77 -22.53
C ILE A 65 25.78 -9.10 -21.90
N GLU A 66 27.08 -9.32 -21.81
CA GLU A 66 27.67 -10.55 -21.27
C GLU A 66 27.65 -10.58 -19.73
N THR A 67 27.64 -9.42 -19.10
CA THR A 67 27.72 -9.31 -17.63
C THR A 67 26.59 -8.49 -17.08
N PRO A 68 25.82 -9.02 -16.10
CA PRO A 68 24.80 -8.24 -15.42
C PRO A 68 25.43 -7.16 -14.55
N VAL A 69 24.80 -6.00 -14.51
CA VAL A 69 25.06 -4.98 -13.50
C VAL A 69 24.05 -5.18 -12.37
N TYR A 70 24.55 -5.43 -11.17
CA TYR A 70 23.73 -5.51 -9.98
C TYR A 70 23.54 -4.12 -9.40
N ASP A 71 22.36 -3.55 -9.62
CA ASP A 71 22.01 -2.21 -9.17
C ASP A 71 21.28 -2.29 -7.81
N VAL A 72 21.96 -1.81 -6.77
CA VAL A 72 21.36 -1.69 -5.44
C VAL A 72 20.60 -0.37 -5.39
N THR A 73 19.33 -0.40 -5.72
CA THR A 73 18.51 0.81 -5.79
C THR A 73 17.68 0.98 -4.53
N PRO A 74 17.69 2.18 -3.92
CA PRO A 74 16.87 2.50 -2.76
C PRO A 74 15.45 2.90 -3.13
N MET A 75 14.96 2.55 -4.33
CA MET A 75 13.61 2.89 -4.77
C MET A 75 12.56 2.41 -3.76
N TRP A 76 12.74 1.18 -3.28
CA TRP A 76 11.93 0.62 -2.19
C TRP A 76 12.82 0.27 -1.00
N PRO A 77 12.34 0.46 0.25
CA PRO A 77 13.04 -0.02 1.42
C PRO A 77 13.19 -1.55 1.43
N PRO A 78 14.21 -2.10 2.10
CA PRO A 78 14.58 -3.52 1.99
C PRO A 78 13.63 -4.51 2.70
N GLY A 79 12.70 -4.03 3.52
CA GLY A 79 11.88 -4.89 4.39
C GLY A 79 11.02 -5.89 3.62
N TYR A 80 10.37 -5.46 2.55
CA TYR A 80 9.52 -6.36 1.78
C TYR A 80 10.31 -7.45 1.04
N PRO A 81 11.38 -7.16 0.29
CA PRO A 81 12.19 -8.21 -0.33
C PRO A 81 12.75 -9.23 0.67
N ILE A 82 13.16 -8.78 1.85
CA ILE A 82 13.64 -9.69 2.92
C ILE A 82 12.50 -10.59 3.40
N LEU A 83 11.30 -10.03 3.60
CA LEU A 83 10.14 -10.81 4.04
C LEU A 83 9.65 -11.76 2.94
N LEU A 84 9.72 -11.36 1.66
CA LEU A 84 9.27 -12.16 0.53
C LEU A 84 10.22 -13.33 0.21
N ALA A 85 11.52 -13.20 0.47
CA ALA A 85 12.54 -14.19 0.11
C ALA A 85 12.18 -15.63 0.54
N PRO A 86 11.82 -15.94 1.80
CA PRO A 86 11.45 -17.29 2.19
C PRO A 86 10.19 -17.80 1.47
N PHE A 87 9.24 -16.95 1.14
CA PHE A 87 8.06 -17.34 0.38
C PHE A 87 8.40 -17.68 -1.07
N LEU A 88 9.31 -16.93 -1.70
CA LEU A 88 9.79 -17.27 -3.04
C LEU A 88 10.47 -18.65 -3.08
N GLU A 89 11.24 -18.98 -2.05
CA GLU A 89 11.87 -20.29 -1.95
C GLU A 89 10.84 -21.41 -1.76
N ILE A 90 9.86 -21.21 -0.85
CA ILE A 90 8.76 -22.17 -0.60
C ILE A 90 7.93 -22.44 -1.85
N PHE A 91 7.66 -21.40 -2.64
CA PHE A 91 6.86 -21.49 -3.87
C PHE A 91 7.72 -21.68 -5.14
N GLU A 92 8.94 -22.19 -5.03
CA GLU A 92 9.81 -22.50 -6.18
C GLU A 92 9.96 -21.32 -7.16
N TYR A 93 10.07 -20.10 -6.62
CA TYR A 93 10.15 -18.84 -7.36
C TYR A 93 8.89 -18.47 -8.15
N ASP A 94 7.73 -19.02 -7.82
CA ASP A 94 6.45 -18.50 -8.31
C ASP A 94 6.11 -17.21 -7.58
N VAL A 95 6.27 -16.07 -8.29
CA VAL A 95 6.04 -14.73 -7.72
C VAL A 95 4.58 -14.56 -7.31
N TYR A 96 3.65 -15.10 -8.10
CA TYR A 96 2.23 -14.95 -7.82
C TYR A 96 1.87 -15.58 -6.48
N TRP A 97 2.16 -16.86 -6.30
CA TRP A 97 1.81 -17.54 -5.05
C TRP A 97 2.60 -17.04 -3.84
N ALA A 98 3.88 -16.66 -4.03
CA ALA A 98 4.69 -16.08 -2.97
C ALA A 98 4.10 -14.76 -2.46
N THR A 99 3.80 -13.81 -3.36
CA THR A 99 3.24 -12.50 -2.99
C THR A 99 1.80 -12.61 -2.50
N THR A 100 0.95 -13.38 -3.17
CA THR A 100 -0.45 -13.61 -2.79
C THR A 100 -0.57 -14.21 -1.39
N THR A 101 0.27 -15.19 -1.06
CA THR A 101 0.27 -15.79 0.29
C THR A 101 0.65 -14.76 1.35
N LEU A 102 1.66 -13.94 1.11
CA LEU A 102 2.07 -12.88 2.03
C LEU A 102 0.96 -11.83 2.20
N ASP A 103 0.28 -11.47 1.11
CA ASP A 103 -0.83 -10.52 1.15
C ASP A 103 -2.03 -11.09 1.92
N ILE A 104 -2.40 -12.37 1.72
CA ILE A 104 -3.45 -13.05 2.49
C ILE A 104 -3.13 -13.07 3.98
N ILE A 105 -1.89 -13.43 4.35
CA ILE A 105 -1.45 -13.42 5.76
C ILE A 105 -1.59 -12.01 6.33
N SER A 106 -1.13 -10.99 5.59
CA SER A 106 -1.22 -9.60 6.01
C SER A 106 -2.68 -9.15 6.21
N CYS A 107 -3.58 -9.52 5.33
CA CYS A 107 -5.01 -9.20 5.44
C CYS A 107 -5.69 -9.86 6.66
N ILE A 108 -5.38 -11.11 6.92
CA ILE A 108 -5.90 -11.81 8.10
C ILE A 108 -5.37 -11.14 9.38
N LEU A 109 -4.08 -10.85 9.44
CA LEU A 109 -3.47 -10.15 10.58
C LEU A 109 -4.06 -8.75 10.76
N PHE A 110 -4.34 -8.04 9.67
CA PHE A 110 -5.00 -6.73 9.71
C PHE A 110 -6.37 -6.81 10.39
N ILE A 111 -7.22 -7.73 9.98
CA ILE A 111 -8.56 -7.94 10.59
C ILE A 111 -8.42 -8.28 12.09
N ILE A 112 -7.49 -9.17 12.44
CA ILE A 112 -7.23 -9.55 13.83
C ILE A 112 -6.79 -8.35 14.66
N LEU A 113 -5.86 -7.54 14.13
CA LEU A 113 -5.33 -6.38 14.84
C LEU A 113 -6.37 -5.28 15.03
N VAL A 114 -7.15 -4.96 14.00
CA VAL A 114 -8.23 -3.97 14.12
C VAL A 114 -9.27 -4.42 15.14
N ARG A 115 -9.64 -5.70 15.12
CA ARG A 115 -10.51 -6.28 16.14
C ARG A 115 -9.89 -6.15 17.55
N ARG A 116 -8.60 -6.41 17.71
CA ARG A 116 -7.89 -6.27 18.99
C ARG A 116 -7.82 -4.82 19.45
N ILE A 117 -7.60 -3.88 18.53
CA ILE A 117 -7.66 -2.44 18.82
C ILE A 117 -9.05 -2.05 19.31
N ALA A 118 -10.11 -2.47 18.63
CA ALA A 118 -11.49 -2.19 19.06
C ALA A 118 -11.81 -2.74 20.46
N ILE A 119 -11.31 -3.93 20.81
CA ILE A 119 -11.43 -4.49 22.17
C ILE A 119 -10.63 -3.65 23.18
N GLU A 120 -9.40 -3.25 22.84
CA GLU A 120 -8.57 -2.40 23.70
C GLU A 120 -9.17 -1.01 23.93
N LEU A 121 -9.96 -0.52 22.97
CA LEU A 121 -10.76 0.71 23.08
C LEU A 121 -12.03 0.54 23.92
N GLU A 122 -12.23 -0.63 24.51
CA GLU A 122 -13.40 -0.97 25.35
C GLU A 122 -14.74 -0.90 24.59
N PHE A 123 -14.71 -1.16 23.29
CA PHE A 123 -15.94 -1.22 22.51
C PHE A 123 -16.82 -2.40 22.93
N PRO A 124 -18.16 -2.23 23.02
CA PRO A 124 -19.06 -3.36 23.21
C PRO A 124 -18.95 -4.36 22.06
N ILE A 125 -19.21 -5.64 22.33
CA ILE A 125 -19.02 -6.74 21.35
C ILE A 125 -19.73 -6.48 20.02
N ALA A 126 -20.91 -5.87 20.05
CA ALA A 126 -21.64 -5.47 18.84
C ALA A 126 -20.81 -4.51 17.97
N ALA A 127 -20.20 -3.49 18.58
CA ALA A 127 -19.32 -2.53 17.87
C ALA A 127 -18.05 -3.21 17.35
N VAL A 128 -17.42 -4.09 18.14
CA VAL A 128 -16.26 -4.89 17.71
C VAL A 128 -16.59 -5.73 16.47
N ASN A 129 -17.77 -6.36 16.45
CA ASN A 129 -18.22 -7.16 15.33
C ASN A 129 -18.50 -6.32 14.08
N ILE A 130 -19.12 -5.15 14.23
CA ILE A 130 -19.34 -4.19 13.13
C ILE A 130 -18.00 -3.68 12.57
N VAL A 131 -17.06 -3.28 13.43
CA VAL A 131 -15.72 -2.86 13.02
C VAL A 131 -15.02 -3.98 12.24
N THR A 132 -15.13 -5.24 12.70
CA THR A 132 -14.54 -6.39 11.99
C THR A 132 -15.12 -6.53 10.57
N LEU A 133 -16.44 -6.39 10.44
CA LEU A 133 -17.12 -6.49 9.15
C LEU A 133 -16.74 -5.32 8.22
N ILE A 134 -16.75 -4.09 8.72
CA ILE A 134 -16.32 -2.90 7.94
C ILE A 134 -14.88 -3.09 7.45
N THR A 135 -13.97 -3.48 8.34
CA THR A 135 -12.55 -3.69 8.03
C THR A 135 -12.34 -4.71 6.91
N GLY A 136 -13.16 -5.75 6.87
CA GLY A 136 -13.07 -6.79 5.84
C GLY A 136 -13.76 -6.46 4.52
N CYS A 137 -14.87 -5.69 4.57
CA CYS A 137 -15.74 -5.50 3.41
C CYS A 137 -15.65 -4.11 2.79
N PHE A 138 -14.97 -3.15 3.40
CA PHE A 138 -14.91 -1.80 2.88
C PHE A 138 -13.96 -1.70 1.68
N ASP A 139 -14.45 -1.30 0.50
CA ASP A 139 -13.69 -1.32 -0.75
C ASP A 139 -12.38 -0.51 -0.69
N TYR A 140 -12.41 0.64 -0.03
CA TYR A 140 -11.18 1.42 0.14
C TYR A 140 -10.09 0.74 0.95
N ALA A 141 -10.47 -0.19 1.79
CA ALA A 141 -9.52 -1.00 2.51
C ALA A 141 -8.78 -1.97 1.56
N PHE A 142 -9.35 -2.32 0.41
CA PHE A 142 -8.76 -3.24 -0.56
C PHE A 142 -7.69 -2.59 -1.44
N ILE A 143 -7.68 -1.28 -1.59
CA ILE A 143 -6.60 -0.56 -2.29
C ILE A 143 -5.24 -0.76 -1.59
N TYR A 144 -5.26 -1.11 -0.31
CA TYR A 144 -4.07 -1.45 0.46
C TYR A 144 -3.37 -2.72 0.03
N GLU A 145 -4.07 -3.57 -0.68
CA GLU A 145 -3.58 -4.86 -1.16
C GLU A 145 -2.98 -4.77 -2.57
N SER A 146 -3.22 -3.65 -3.26
CA SER A 146 -2.77 -3.46 -4.63
C SER A 146 -1.24 -3.34 -4.78
N LEU A 147 -0.56 -2.91 -3.72
CA LEU A 147 0.90 -2.80 -3.72
C LEU A 147 1.53 -3.65 -2.61
N PRO A 148 2.61 -4.35 -2.95
CA PRO A 148 3.16 -5.40 -2.10
C PRO A 148 3.65 -4.89 -0.74
N THR A 149 4.10 -3.65 -0.66
CA THR A 149 4.65 -3.09 0.58
C THR A 149 3.60 -2.52 1.52
N ASP A 150 2.37 -2.28 1.05
CA ASP A 150 1.35 -1.55 1.79
C ASP A 150 0.74 -2.37 2.93
N ALA A 151 0.21 -3.55 2.62
CA ALA A 151 -0.46 -4.38 3.61
C ALA A 151 0.46 -4.81 4.78
N PRO A 152 1.67 -5.37 4.55
CA PRO A 152 2.54 -5.76 5.65
C PRO A 152 3.05 -4.58 6.47
N SER A 153 3.36 -3.43 5.85
CA SER A 153 3.79 -2.25 6.60
C SER A 153 2.68 -1.72 7.51
N PHE A 154 1.44 -1.71 7.02
CA PHE A 154 0.29 -1.26 7.80
C PHE A 154 -0.02 -2.19 8.98
N VAL A 155 0.07 -3.50 8.79
CA VAL A 155 -0.08 -4.50 9.85
C VAL A 155 0.96 -4.27 10.96
N LEU A 156 2.22 -4.08 10.60
CA LEU A 156 3.29 -3.81 11.56
C LEU A 156 3.07 -2.49 12.32
N PHE A 157 2.63 -1.45 11.62
CA PHE A 157 2.30 -0.16 12.22
C PHE A 157 1.13 -0.26 13.22
N LEU A 158 0.07 -0.98 12.85
CA LEU A 158 -1.07 -1.21 13.75
C LEU A 158 -0.68 -2.02 14.98
N PHE A 159 0.20 -3.00 14.82
CA PHE A 159 0.70 -3.77 15.96
C PHE A 159 1.52 -2.88 16.90
N GLY A 160 2.41 -2.04 16.38
CA GLY A 160 3.14 -1.02 17.16
C GLY A 160 2.20 -0.06 17.88
N SER A 161 1.13 0.39 17.20
CA SER A 161 0.10 1.27 17.77
C SER A 161 -0.68 0.59 18.90
N LEU A 162 -1.05 -0.68 18.74
CA LEU A 162 -1.71 -1.49 19.79
C LEU A 162 -0.81 -1.65 21.02
N LEU A 163 0.47 -1.96 20.82
CA LEU A 163 1.44 -2.04 21.91
C LEU A 163 1.59 -0.70 22.62
N LEU A 164 1.62 0.40 21.87
CA LEU A 164 1.71 1.75 22.43
C LEU A 164 0.50 2.07 23.30
N LEU A 165 -0.72 1.79 22.85
CA LEU A 165 -1.95 1.97 23.64
C LEU A 165 -1.87 1.22 24.96
N ARG A 166 -1.44 -0.03 24.96
CA ARG A 166 -1.29 -0.86 26.18
C ARG A 166 -0.23 -0.35 27.14
N VAL A 167 0.89 0.13 26.58
CA VAL A 167 1.99 0.65 27.38
C VAL A 167 1.61 1.95 28.09
N ILE A 168 0.83 2.80 27.44
CA ILE A 168 0.39 4.08 28.02
C ILE A 168 -0.52 3.84 29.23
N GLN A 169 -1.39 2.85 29.16
CA GLN A 169 -2.34 2.53 30.21
C GLN A 169 -1.69 1.86 31.43
N ASN A 170 -0.54 1.23 31.24
CA ASN A 170 0.15 0.56 32.33
C ASN A 170 0.80 1.59 33.28
N GLU A 171 0.63 1.44 34.57
CA GLU A 171 1.21 2.33 35.59
C GLU A 171 2.71 2.09 35.83
N ARG A 172 3.30 1.03 35.28
CA ARG A 172 4.71 0.68 35.47
C ARG A 172 5.54 1.01 34.23
N LEU A 173 6.79 1.39 34.44
CA LEU A 173 7.79 1.50 33.40
C LEU A 173 8.36 0.11 33.10
N GLN A 174 8.07 -0.42 31.93
CA GLN A 174 8.56 -1.73 31.47
C GLN A 174 9.41 -1.53 30.21
N LEU A 175 10.73 -1.51 30.38
CA LEU A 175 11.69 -1.18 29.33
C LEU A 175 11.52 -2.10 28.10
N THR A 176 11.37 -3.42 28.33
CA THR A 176 11.17 -4.39 27.23
C THR A 176 9.95 -4.04 26.35
N LYS A 177 8.84 -3.61 26.98
CA LYS A 177 7.65 -3.20 26.20
C LYS A 177 7.89 -1.90 25.44
N LEU A 178 8.66 -0.97 25.98
CA LEU A 178 9.02 0.27 25.28
C LEU A 178 9.93 0.00 24.09
N ILE A 179 10.87 -0.93 24.22
CA ILE A 179 11.70 -1.40 23.10
C ILE A 179 10.82 -2.03 22.02
N LEU A 180 9.89 -2.93 22.40
CA LEU A 180 8.97 -3.55 21.44
C LEU A 180 8.10 -2.51 20.71
N VAL A 181 7.56 -1.50 21.41
CA VAL A 181 6.85 -0.39 20.79
C VAL A 181 7.73 0.30 19.74
N ALA A 182 8.96 0.68 20.11
CA ALA A 182 9.87 1.36 19.20
C ALA A 182 10.23 0.49 17.98
N VAL A 183 10.50 -0.80 18.19
CA VAL A 183 10.80 -1.76 17.12
C VAL A 183 9.61 -1.92 16.17
N PHE A 184 8.38 -2.13 16.67
CA PHE A 184 7.22 -2.30 15.82
C PHE A 184 6.72 -1.00 15.16
N LEU A 185 7.08 0.17 15.68
CA LEU A 185 6.91 1.44 14.98
C LEU A 185 8.04 1.71 13.96
N PHE A 186 9.22 1.11 14.14
CA PHE A 186 10.33 1.19 13.20
C PHE A 186 10.16 0.23 12.01
N LEU A 187 9.72 -1.01 12.23
CA LEU A 187 9.61 -2.02 11.17
C LEU A 187 8.86 -1.53 9.92
N PRO A 188 7.68 -0.88 10.00
CA PRO A 188 6.99 -0.36 8.80
C PRO A 188 7.84 0.64 8.01
N CYS A 189 8.78 1.34 8.64
CA CYS A 189 9.70 2.25 7.96
C CYS A 189 10.68 1.51 7.05
N THR A 190 10.97 0.23 7.34
CA THR A 190 11.79 -0.63 6.48
C THR A 190 11.05 -1.16 5.26
N PHE A 191 9.73 -1.00 5.19
CA PHE A 191 8.88 -1.36 4.05
C PHE A 191 8.51 -0.14 3.20
N ARG A 192 8.29 1.02 3.85
CA ARG A 192 7.87 2.25 3.16
C ARG A 192 8.46 3.49 3.84
N TYR A 193 8.97 4.40 3.02
CA TYR A 193 9.51 5.69 3.47
C TYR A 193 8.46 6.69 3.99
N SER A 194 7.17 6.39 3.86
CA SER A 194 6.08 7.21 4.38
C SER A 194 5.82 7.04 5.88
N TYR A 195 6.32 5.96 6.51
CA TYR A 195 6.02 5.66 7.91
C TYR A 195 6.85 6.40 8.98
N PRO A 196 8.12 6.82 8.75
CA PRO A 196 8.88 7.53 9.78
C PRO A 196 8.14 8.72 10.41
N PRO A 197 7.51 9.64 9.65
CA PRO A 197 6.75 10.74 10.25
C PRO A 197 5.58 10.27 11.12
N LEU A 198 4.87 9.22 10.70
CA LEU A 198 3.73 8.67 11.42
C LEU A 198 4.17 8.06 12.78
N SER A 199 5.24 7.29 12.74
CA SER A 199 5.81 6.63 13.94
C SER A 199 6.33 7.63 14.95
N ILE A 200 7.02 8.68 14.49
CA ILE A 200 7.48 9.79 15.34
C ILE A 200 6.29 10.54 15.93
N ALA A 201 5.29 10.86 15.12
CA ALA A 201 4.09 11.59 15.56
C ALA A 201 3.32 10.83 16.64
N ALA A 202 3.22 9.51 16.54
CA ALA A 202 2.59 8.68 17.57
C ALA A 202 3.26 8.84 18.93
N LEU A 203 4.59 8.88 18.97
CA LEU A 203 5.35 9.03 20.22
C LEU A 203 5.36 10.47 20.73
N ILE A 204 5.41 11.47 19.84
CA ILE A 204 5.23 12.88 20.21
C ILE A 204 3.85 13.09 20.84
N ALA A 205 2.80 12.49 20.30
CA ALA A 205 1.45 12.57 20.90
C ALA A 205 1.44 12.10 22.36
N VAL A 206 2.15 11.00 22.66
CA VAL A 206 2.28 10.49 24.04
C VAL A 206 3.00 11.48 24.94
N ILE A 207 4.08 12.10 24.46
CA ILE A 207 4.83 13.10 25.22
C ILE A 207 3.95 14.33 25.51
N VAL A 208 3.29 14.87 24.46
CA VAL A 208 2.38 16.01 24.57
C VAL A 208 1.25 15.73 25.55
N TRP A 209 0.69 14.53 25.47
CA TRP A 209 -0.35 14.12 26.41
C TRP A 209 0.14 14.00 27.85
N GLY A 210 1.32 13.42 28.04
CA GLY A 210 1.98 13.36 29.35
C GLY A 210 2.24 14.74 29.95
N LEU A 211 2.66 15.71 29.13
CA LEU A 211 2.81 17.11 29.53
C LEU A 211 1.46 17.73 29.91
N TYR A 212 0.43 17.54 29.08
CA TYR A 212 -0.93 18.05 29.34
C TYR A 212 -1.54 17.49 30.64
N LEU A 213 -1.30 16.21 30.93
CA LEU A 213 -1.74 15.54 32.16
C LEU A 213 -0.83 15.82 33.38
N ASN A 214 0.31 16.42 33.16
CA ASN A 214 1.39 16.54 34.16
C ASN A 214 1.83 15.19 34.74
N LYS A 215 1.88 14.14 33.90
CA LYS A 215 2.26 12.75 34.28
C LYS A 215 3.65 12.39 33.78
N ARG A 216 4.67 12.57 34.64
CA ARG A 216 6.09 12.28 34.33
C ARG A 216 6.33 10.88 33.79
N LEU A 217 5.58 9.88 34.24
CA LEU A 217 5.71 8.50 33.76
C LEU A 217 5.37 8.36 32.27
N ILE A 218 4.30 9.00 31.81
CA ILE A 218 3.87 8.98 30.40
C ILE A 218 4.93 9.70 29.54
N ILE A 219 5.42 10.86 29.99
CA ILE A 219 6.49 11.58 29.31
C ILE A 219 7.74 10.69 29.16
N LYS A 220 8.18 10.03 30.25
CA LYS A 220 9.32 9.12 30.22
C LYS A 220 9.12 7.98 29.23
N LYS A 221 7.94 7.35 29.18
CA LYS A 221 7.62 6.29 28.22
C LYS A 221 7.74 6.79 26.78
N GLY A 222 7.14 7.93 26.47
CA GLY A 222 7.24 8.54 25.15
C GLY A 222 8.67 8.87 24.75
N LEU A 223 9.44 9.51 25.65
CA LEU A 223 10.84 9.88 25.39
C LEU A 223 11.75 8.67 25.18
N ILE A 224 11.65 7.63 26.02
CA ILE A 224 12.46 6.42 25.86
C ILE A 224 12.16 5.74 24.52
N SER A 225 10.88 5.53 24.20
CA SER A 225 10.50 4.90 22.93
C SER A 225 10.92 5.76 21.73
N LEU A 226 10.80 7.09 21.82
CA LEU A 226 11.22 8.00 20.76
C LEU A 226 12.74 7.98 20.55
N THR A 227 13.52 7.96 21.64
CA THR A 227 14.99 7.85 21.56
C THR A 227 15.39 6.54 20.87
N ILE A 228 14.80 5.41 21.26
CA ILE A 228 15.08 4.11 20.64
C ILE A 228 14.70 4.12 19.16
N LEU A 229 13.48 4.62 18.83
CA LEU A 229 13.04 4.74 17.45
C LEU A 229 13.97 5.62 16.62
N SER A 230 14.41 6.76 17.17
CA SER A 230 15.34 7.68 16.49
C SER A 230 16.68 7.03 16.21
N VAL A 231 17.24 6.28 17.16
CA VAL A 231 18.48 5.52 16.95
C VAL A 231 18.30 4.49 15.84
N LEU A 232 17.19 3.73 15.83
CA LEU A 232 16.90 2.74 14.80
C LEU A 232 16.76 3.39 13.41
N LEU A 233 16.02 4.50 13.30
CA LEU A 233 15.84 5.24 12.05
C LEU A 233 17.16 5.82 11.51
N ILE A 234 17.95 6.47 12.39
CA ILE A 234 19.24 7.04 12.00
C ILE A 234 20.17 5.94 11.51
N SER A 235 20.28 4.82 12.26
CA SER A 235 21.10 3.66 11.87
C SER A 235 20.65 3.08 10.53
N PHE A 236 19.35 2.96 10.31
CA PHE A 236 18.77 2.46 9.06
C PHE A 236 19.11 3.35 7.87
N PHE A 237 18.90 4.68 7.99
CA PHE A 237 19.19 5.61 6.88
C PHE A 237 20.68 5.76 6.61
N ILE A 238 21.54 5.70 7.65
CA ILE A 238 23.00 5.67 7.47
C ILE A 238 23.39 4.38 6.74
N GLY A 239 22.89 3.22 7.16
CA GLY A 239 23.15 1.94 6.52
C GLY A 239 22.70 1.94 5.05
N LEU A 240 21.48 2.43 4.77
CA LEU A 240 20.96 2.55 3.42
C LEU A 240 21.86 3.46 2.54
N ARG A 241 22.26 4.62 3.05
CA ARG A 241 23.15 5.54 2.34
C ARG A 241 24.53 4.93 2.10
N SER A 242 25.07 4.21 3.07
CA SER A 242 26.38 3.53 2.92
C SER A 242 26.32 2.43 1.87
N ALA A 243 25.20 1.70 1.78
CA ALA A 243 25.02 0.61 0.84
C ALA A 243 24.70 1.08 -0.60
N THR A 244 23.98 2.20 -0.74
CA THR A 244 23.39 2.62 -2.03
C THR A 244 23.93 3.97 -2.54
N GLY A 245 24.67 4.70 -1.72
CA GLY A 245 25.04 6.10 -1.99
C GLY A 245 23.88 7.10 -1.83
N LYS A 246 22.65 6.63 -1.57
CA LYS A 246 21.42 7.43 -1.52
C LYS A 246 20.65 7.16 -0.24
N SER A 247 19.93 8.16 0.27
CA SER A 247 19.16 8.05 1.52
C SER A 247 17.69 7.67 1.31
N GLY A 248 17.27 7.36 0.08
CA GLY A 248 15.89 7.01 -0.27
C GLY A 248 15.52 7.44 -1.69
N TYR A 249 14.28 7.16 -2.08
CA TYR A 249 13.76 7.39 -3.42
C TYR A 249 13.80 8.86 -3.91
N ILE A 250 13.63 9.82 -3.01
CA ILE A 250 13.36 11.24 -3.36
C ILE A 250 14.61 12.01 -3.81
N VAL A 251 15.78 11.41 -3.79
CA VAL A 251 17.05 12.14 -3.99
C VAL A 251 17.34 12.49 -5.43
N ASP A 252 16.79 11.78 -6.41
CA ASP A 252 17.12 11.91 -7.83
C ASP A 252 16.17 12.82 -8.62
N THR A 253 14.99 13.09 -8.11
CA THR A 253 14.06 14.04 -8.74
C THR A 253 14.38 15.43 -8.21
N GLY A 254 14.86 16.32 -9.05
CA GLY A 254 15.28 17.66 -8.66
C GLY A 254 14.36 18.30 -7.62
N ARG A 255 14.92 18.59 -6.45
CA ARG A 255 14.16 19.26 -5.38
C ARG A 255 13.94 20.72 -5.74
N GLY A 256 12.73 21.18 -5.60
CA GLY A 256 12.34 22.56 -5.80
C GLY A 256 11.19 22.92 -4.88
N PHE A 257 10.69 24.12 -5.00
CA PHE A 257 9.45 24.52 -4.37
C PHE A 257 8.41 24.78 -5.47
N PHE A 258 7.37 23.96 -5.50
CA PHE A 258 6.34 23.92 -6.53
C PHE A 258 4.96 24.18 -5.89
N PRO A 259 4.62 25.45 -5.57
CA PRO A 259 3.37 25.78 -4.90
C PRO A 259 2.13 25.43 -5.74
N GLU A 260 2.26 25.37 -7.05
CA GLU A 260 1.22 24.93 -7.98
C GLU A 260 0.75 23.50 -7.69
N ASN A 261 1.64 22.61 -7.28
CA ASN A 261 1.30 21.23 -6.90
C ASN A 261 0.41 21.16 -5.66
N PHE A 262 0.41 22.18 -4.81
CA PHE A 262 -0.45 22.21 -3.63
C PHE A 262 -1.92 22.35 -4.01
N LEU A 263 -2.23 23.10 -5.06
CA LEU A 263 -3.59 23.22 -5.57
C LEU A 263 -4.12 21.91 -6.15
N ASP A 264 -3.22 21.12 -6.76
CA ASP A 264 -3.57 19.80 -7.27
C ASP A 264 -3.67 18.74 -6.16
N TRP A 265 -2.94 18.92 -5.05
CA TRP A 265 -2.90 17.98 -3.94
C TRP A 265 -3.92 18.29 -2.84
N ALA A 266 -4.14 19.57 -2.54
CA ALA A 266 -5.04 20.00 -1.46
C ALA A 266 -6.43 19.34 -1.50
N PRO A 267 -6.98 19.07 -2.70
CA PRO A 267 -8.23 18.37 -2.86
C PRO A 267 -8.21 16.91 -2.41
N ILE A 268 -7.12 16.21 -2.62
CA ILE A 268 -7.05 14.76 -2.53
C ILE A 268 -6.90 14.30 -1.07
N GLY A 269 -6.11 15.01 -0.27
CA GLY A 269 -5.98 14.74 1.16
C GLY A 269 -7.32 14.73 1.90
N PRO A 270 -8.14 15.79 1.75
CA PRO A 270 -9.51 15.79 2.25
C PRO A 270 -10.42 14.73 1.62
N GLY A 271 -10.24 14.39 0.34
CA GLY A 271 -11.02 13.35 -0.33
C GLY A 271 -10.91 11.99 0.35
N ALA A 272 -9.73 11.64 0.87
CA ALA A 272 -9.54 10.44 1.66
C ALA A 272 -10.45 10.37 2.91
N PHE A 273 -10.85 11.52 3.44
CA PHE A 273 -11.77 11.58 4.56
C PHE A 273 -13.19 11.09 4.18
N LEU A 274 -13.69 11.52 3.04
CA LEU A 274 -15.01 11.04 2.57
C LEU A 274 -14.94 9.57 2.12
N ASN A 275 -13.82 9.12 1.61
CA ASN A 275 -13.59 7.72 1.29
C ASN A 275 -13.71 6.78 2.50
N THR A 276 -13.74 7.35 3.71
CA THR A 276 -14.05 6.61 4.94
C THR A 276 -15.47 6.06 4.94
N PHE A 277 -16.41 6.69 4.24
CA PHE A 277 -17.83 6.37 4.30
C PHE A 277 -18.43 5.92 2.97
N PHE A 278 -17.86 6.34 1.84
CA PHE A 278 -18.29 5.92 0.51
C PHE A 278 -17.19 6.10 -0.55
N THR A 279 -17.28 5.35 -1.64
CA THR A 279 -16.30 5.43 -2.73
C THR A 279 -16.62 6.54 -3.73
N ILE A 280 -15.60 7.01 -4.45
CA ILE A 280 -15.77 7.97 -5.55
C ILE A 280 -16.69 7.39 -6.64
N SER A 281 -16.59 6.10 -6.89
CA SER A 281 -17.44 5.40 -7.86
C SER A 281 -18.92 5.44 -7.47
N GLN A 282 -19.23 5.26 -6.20
CA GLN A 282 -20.59 5.36 -5.69
C GLN A 282 -21.11 6.79 -5.79
N LEU A 283 -20.29 7.78 -5.43
CA LEU A 283 -20.70 9.18 -5.55
C LEU A 283 -21.00 9.54 -7.00
N LYS A 284 -20.16 9.12 -7.95
CA LYS A 284 -20.42 9.30 -9.40
C LYS A 284 -21.76 8.71 -9.79
N ASN A 285 -22.08 7.52 -9.32
CA ASN A 285 -23.33 6.82 -9.65
C ASN A 285 -24.56 7.50 -9.02
N ILE A 286 -24.43 8.03 -7.80
CA ILE A 286 -25.53 8.72 -7.10
C ILE A 286 -25.78 10.12 -7.69
N THR A 287 -24.71 10.86 -8.01
CA THR A 287 -24.83 12.28 -8.42
C THR A 287 -24.96 12.47 -9.90
N ALA A 288 -24.76 11.44 -10.75
CA ALA A 288 -24.66 11.50 -12.20
C ALA A 288 -23.65 12.56 -12.72
N LEU A 289 -22.73 13.02 -11.86
CA LEU A 289 -21.68 13.97 -12.20
C LEU A 289 -20.55 13.27 -12.98
N SER A 290 -19.87 14.04 -13.83
CA SER A 290 -18.59 13.56 -14.39
C SER A 290 -17.59 13.28 -13.25
N VAL A 291 -16.66 12.34 -13.47
CA VAL A 291 -15.65 11.96 -12.45
C VAL A 291 -14.94 13.20 -11.90
N THR A 292 -14.53 14.12 -12.77
CA THR A 292 -13.82 15.36 -12.37
C THR A 292 -14.68 16.29 -11.51
N ARG A 293 -15.96 16.50 -11.87
CA ARG A 293 -16.86 17.37 -11.09
C ARG A 293 -17.26 16.75 -9.76
N ALA A 294 -17.51 15.44 -9.73
CA ALA A 294 -17.78 14.71 -8.48
C ALA A 294 -16.56 14.78 -7.56
N PHE A 295 -15.38 14.65 -8.13
CA PHE A 295 -14.11 14.76 -7.42
C PHE A 295 -13.98 16.16 -6.79
N ASN A 296 -14.06 17.23 -7.55
CA ASN A 296 -13.93 18.61 -7.05
C ASN A 296 -14.96 18.94 -5.95
N LEU A 297 -16.20 18.46 -6.07
CA LEU A 297 -17.22 18.65 -5.03
C LEU A 297 -16.85 17.92 -3.74
N LEU A 298 -16.37 16.67 -3.86
CA LEU A 298 -15.88 15.87 -2.72
C LEU A 298 -14.74 16.58 -1.99
N GLU A 299 -13.84 17.17 -2.74
CA GLU A 299 -12.69 17.88 -2.24
C GLU A 299 -13.08 19.06 -1.35
N VAL A 300 -13.98 19.90 -1.85
CA VAL A 300 -14.47 21.07 -1.10
C VAL A 300 -15.20 20.63 0.18
N ILE A 301 -16.11 19.65 0.06
CA ILE A 301 -16.85 19.12 1.23
C ILE A 301 -15.87 18.51 2.25
N SER A 302 -14.89 17.74 1.78
CA SER A 302 -13.90 17.10 2.66
C SER A 302 -13.00 18.11 3.34
N ALA A 303 -12.59 19.18 2.66
CA ALA A 303 -11.82 20.27 3.24
C ALA A 303 -12.60 20.98 4.38
N ILE A 304 -13.88 21.27 4.13
CA ILE A 304 -14.75 21.86 5.15
C ILE A 304 -14.91 20.92 6.35
N MET A 305 -15.13 19.63 6.11
CA MET A 305 -15.25 18.64 7.17
C MET A 305 -13.94 18.49 7.96
N LEU A 306 -12.79 18.47 7.30
CA LEU A 306 -11.48 18.39 7.95
C LEU A 306 -11.26 19.59 8.87
N ILE A 307 -11.54 20.81 8.39
CA ILE A 307 -11.47 22.03 9.20
C ILE A 307 -12.42 21.92 10.40
N GLY A 308 -13.65 21.46 10.19
CA GLY A 308 -14.62 21.24 11.25
C GLY A 308 -14.14 20.26 12.32
N ILE A 309 -13.50 19.17 11.91
CA ILE A 309 -12.91 18.17 12.82
C ILE A 309 -11.74 18.77 13.60
N LEU A 310 -10.85 19.52 12.93
CA LEU A 310 -9.73 20.19 13.60
C LEU A 310 -10.25 21.16 14.66
N VAL A 311 -11.21 22.03 14.31
CA VAL A 311 -11.82 22.97 15.26
C VAL A 311 -12.49 22.25 16.41
N PHE A 312 -13.24 21.17 16.14
CA PHE A 312 -13.88 20.37 17.18
C PHE A 312 -12.86 19.67 18.08
N PHE A 313 -11.78 19.13 17.51
CA PHE A 313 -10.70 18.51 18.30
C PHE A 313 -10.03 19.53 19.23
N PHE A 314 -9.69 20.73 18.74
CA PHE A 314 -9.15 21.81 19.55
C PHE A 314 -10.12 22.26 20.63
N TYR A 315 -11.44 22.35 20.33
CA TYR A 315 -12.46 22.62 21.31
C TYR A 315 -12.50 21.56 22.42
N LEU A 316 -12.46 20.29 22.10
CA LEU A 316 -12.39 19.21 23.08
C LEU A 316 -11.13 19.29 23.93
N PHE A 317 -10.00 19.59 23.30
CA PHE A 317 -8.70 19.67 23.97
C PHE A 317 -8.64 20.85 24.98
N PHE A 318 -9.00 22.04 24.54
CA PHE A 318 -8.85 23.25 25.35
C PHE A 318 -10.06 23.57 26.25
N LYS A 319 -11.27 23.47 25.72
CA LYS A 319 -12.49 23.92 26.44
C LYS A 319 -13.09 22.83 27.34
N LYS A 320 -13.23 21.62 26.84
CA LYS A 320 -13.91 20.55 27.58
C LYS A 320 -13.00 19.78 28.53
N LYS A 321 -11.70 20.00 28.49
CA LYS A 321 -10.72 19.23 29.29
C LYS A 321 -10.94 17.70 29.09
N PHE A 322 -11.39 17.32 27.92
CA PHE A 322 -11.81 15.95 27.59
C PHE A 322 -10.67 14.94 27.80
N PHE A 323 -9.45 15.34 27.47
CA PHE A 323 -8.26 14.49 27.55
C PHE A 323 -7.60 14.44 28.94
N LYS A 324 -8.25 14.93 30.01
CA LYS A 324 -7.69 14.93 31.39
C LYS A 324 -7.64 13.56 32.07
N SER A 325 -8.32 12.56 31.55
CA SER A 325 -8.27 11.18 32.05
C SER A 325 -7.54 10.26 31.09
N ILE A 326 -6.79 9.31 31.63
CA ILE A 326 -6.20 8.23 30.83
C ILE A 326 -7.30 7.21 30.58
N ASP A 327 -7.73 7.15 29.35
CA ASP A 327 -8.80 6.29 28.87
C ASP A 327 -8.34 5.73 27.51
N PRO A 328 -8.57 4.45 27.20
CA PRO A 328 -8.10 3.83 25.95
C PRO A 328 -8.56 4.58 24.71
N PHE A 329 -9.85 4.93 24.65
CA PHE A 329 -10.42 5.63 23.50
C PHE A 329 -9.88 7.05 23.34
N LYS A 330 -9.72 7.79 24.45
CA LYS A 330 -9.12 9.14 24.41
C LYS A 330 -7.65 9.11 24.03
N SER A 331 -6.91 8.08 24.48
CA SER A 331 -5.53 7.83 24.05
C SER A 331 -5.45 7.65 22.55
N PHE A 332 -6.33 6.80 22.02
CA PHE A 332 -6.42 6.51 20.60
C PHE A 332 -6.80 7.77 19.80
N LEU A 333 -7.78 8.54 20.28
CA LEU A 333 -8.19 9.80 19.65
C LEU A 333 -7.01 10.76 19.49
N LEU A 334 -6.23 10.96 20.56
CA LEU A 334 -5.12 11.90 20.54
C LEU A 334 -3.98 11.40 19.64
N ILE A 335 -3.56 10.15 19.83
CA ILE A 335 -2.47 9.56 19.05
C ILE A 335 -2.83 9.54 17.57
N GLY A 336 -4.04 9.08 17.23
CA GLY A 336 -4.52 9.02 15.86
C GLY A 336 -4.64 10.39 15.21
N PHE A 337 -5.00 11.43 15.96
CA PHE A 337 -4.98 12.81 15.48
C PHE A 337 -3.57 13.25 15.06
N PHE A 338 -2.55 13.01 15.90
CA PHE A 338 -1.17 13.36 15.57
C PHE A 338 -0.65 12.58 14.37
N ILE A 339 -0.96 11.29 14.27
CA ILE A 339 -0.59 10.45 13.12
C ILE A 339 -1.27 10.98 11.85
N SER A 340 -2.57 11.30 11.91
CA SER A 340 -3.31 11.84 10.77
C SER A 340 -2.77 13.19 10.33
N ALA A 341 -2.46 14.08 11.28
CA ALA A 341 -1.84 15.36 11.00
C ALA A 341 -0.44 15.20 10.36
N ALA A 342 0.37 14.25 10.87
CA ALA A 342 1.68 13.94 10.29
C ALA A 342 1.54 13.36 8.87
N THR A 343 0.56 12.51 8.62
CA THR A 343 0.25 12.00 7.28
C THR A 343 -0.05 13.14 6.32
N CYS A 344 -1.00 14.01 6.66
CA CYS A 344 -1.39 15.13 5.82
C CYS A 344 -0.22 16.12 5.58
N THR A 345 0.52 16.50 6.64
CA THR A 345 1.63 17.44 6.52
C THR A 345 2.81 16.87 5.75
N SER A 346 3.12 15.58 5.92
CA SER A 346 4.21 14.92 5.17
C SER A 346 3.87 14.82 3.69
N LEU A 347 2.65 14.46 3.35
CA LEU A 347 2.21 14.40 1.95
C LEU A 347 2.13 15.78 1.31
N ALA A 348 1.66 16.80 2.04
CA ALA A 348 1.69 18.18 1.58
C ALA A 348 3.13 18.66 1.32
N TYR A 349 4.06 18.38 2.23
CA TYR A 349 5.47 18.70 2.06
C TYR A 349 6.07 18.01 0.82
N LEU A 350 5.80 16.72 0.65
CA LEU A 350 6.27 15.98 -0.51
C LEU A 350 5.70 16.54 -1.81
N SER A 351 4.41 16.87 -1.84
CA SER A 351 3.76 17.51 -2.99
C SER A 351 4.43 18.83 -3.36
N LEU A 352 4.66 19.69 -2.38
CA LEU A 352 5.31 21.00 -2.59
C LEU A 352 6.77 20.91 -3.04
N THR A 353 7.46 19.82 -2.75
CA THR A 353 8.91 19.67 -3.03
C THR A 353 9.22 18.73 -4.18
N TYR A 354 8.22 18.03 -4.71
CA TYR A 354 8.39 17.06 -5.78
C TYR A 354 8.15 17.71 -7.15
N LYS A 355 9.10 17.57 -8.06
CA LYS A 355 8.93 18.06 -9.44
C LYS A 355 7.89 17.19 -10.16
N PRO A 356 6.80 17.78 -10.68
CA PRO A 356 5.81 17.01 -11.43
C PRO A 356 6.46 16.40 -12.67
N GLN A 357 6.22 15.12 -12.89
CA GLN A 357 6.63 14.47 -14.13
C GLN A 357 5.48 14.48 -15.12
N PRO A 358 5.70 14.86 -16.39
CA PRO A 358 4.66 14.84 -17.41
C PRO A 358 4.04 13.43 -17.52
N GLY A 359 2.72 13.35 -17.52
CA GLY A 359 1.97 12.08 -17.64
C GLY A 359 1.78 11.30 -16.33
N TRP A 360 2.37 11.75 -15.25
CA TRP A 360 2.19 11.14 -13.94
C TRP A 360 1.26 12.03 -13.11
N GLY A 361 0.06 11.58 -12.85
CA GLY A 361 -0.87 12.29 -11.97
C GLY A 361 -0.33 12.43 -10.54
N ASN A 362 -1.12 13.06 -9.69
CA ASN A 362 -0.71 13.38 -8.33
C ASN A 362 -0.73 12.13 -7.44
N TYR A 363 0.31 11.28 -7.51
CA TYR A 363 0.41 10.01 -6.74
C TYR A 363 0.20 10.16 -5.24
N LEU A 364 0.59 11.32 -4.69
CA LEU A 364 0.57 11.55 -3.26
C LEU A 364 -0.86 11.66 -2.70
N GLY A 365 -1.84 11.73 -3.58
CA GLY A 365 -3.25 11.71 -3.22
C GLY A 365 -3.92 10.37 -3.24
N GLU A 366 -3.20 9.30 -3.55
CA GLU A 366 -3.82 7.98 -3.58
C GLU A 366 -4.31 7.56 -2.19
N PRO A 367 -5.49 6.93 -2.11
CA PRO A 367 -6.09 6.48 -0.85
C PRO A 367 -5.18 5.62 0.03
N ARG A 368 -4.24 4.90 -0.57
CA ARG A 368 -3.26 4.07 0.14
C ARG A 368 -2.39 4.83 1.13
N TYR A 369 -2.11 6.09 0.89
CA TYR A 369 -1.33 6.92 1.83
C TYR A 369 -2.15 7.36 3.05
N PHE A 370 -3.48 7.27 2.97
CA PHE A 370 -4.40 7.66 4.04
C PHE A 370 -5.02 6.47 4.78
N MET A 371 -4.48 5.27 4.63
CA MET A 371 -5.00 4.05 5.28
C MET A 371 -5.28 4.22 6.75
N PHE A 372 -4.31 4.78 7.48
CA PHE A 372 -4.47 5.01 8.91
C PHE A 372 -5.59 6.03 9.19
N VAL A 373 -5.66 7.10 8.41
CA VAL A 373 -6.69 8.14 8.57
C VAL A 373 -8.09 7.55 8.37
N THR A 374 -8.28 6.76 7.34
CA THR A 374 -9.56 6.09 7.06
C THR A 374 -9.97 5.16 8.20
N LEU A 375 -9.08 4.28 8.64
CA LEU A 375 -9.35 3.37 9.76
C LEU A 375 -9.62 4.15 11.06
N TYR A 376 -8.81 5.17 11.33
CA TYR A 376 -8.95 6.02 12.50
C TYR A 376 -10.34 6.68 12.56
N LEU A 377 -10.80 7.24 11.44
CA LEU A 377 -12.10 7.90 11.37
C LEU A 377 -13.27 6.90 11.50
N GLN A 378 -13.14 5.71 10.91
CA GLN A 378 -14.14 4.64 11.09
C GLN A 378 -14.24 4.22 12.55
N LEU A 379 -13.11 4.01 13.23
CA LEU A 379 -13.11 3.66 14.66
C LEU A 379 -13.66 4.78 15.54
N ILE A 380 -13.36 6.04 15.23
CA ILE A 380 -13.94 7.18 15.94
C ILE A 380 -15.45 7.21 15.76
N PHE A 381 -15.93 7.07 14.53
CA PHE A 381 -17.35 7.12 14.24
C PHE A 381 -18.11 6.01 14.97
N ILE A 382 -17.61 4.78 14.92
CA ILE A 382 -18.19 3.65 15.64
C ILE A 382 -18.13 3.86 17.16
N GLY A 383 -16.96 4.30 17.67
CA GLY A 383 -16.81 4.62 19.10
C GLY A 383 -17.77 5.74 19.56
N TRP A 384 -17.95 6.76 18.73
CA TRP A 384 -18.92 7.82 19.02
C TRP A 384 -20.35 7.29 19.12
N ILE A 385 -20.77 6.45 18.17
CA ILE A 385 -22.11 5.83 18.20
C ILE A 385 -22.31 4.97 19.45
N PHE A 386 -21.36 4.15 19.83
CA PHE A 386 -21.55 3.14 20.87
C PHE A 386 -21.16 3.58 22.27
N LEU A 387 -20.23 4.52 22.41
CA LEU A 387 -19.73 4.97 23.72
C LEU A 387 -20.34 6.29 24.20
N PHE A 388 -20.71 7.18 23.26
CA PHE A 388 -21.06 8.55 23.62
C PHE A 388 -22.49 8.98 23.24
N THR A 389 -23.21 8.24 22.40
CA THR A 389 -24.59 8.58 22.08
C THR A 389 -25.54 8.06 23.16
N SER A 390 -25.88 8.93 24.12
CA SER A 390 -27.19 8.82 24.72
C SER A 390 -28.20 9.20 23.63
N TRP A 391 -29.03 8.26 23.21
CA TRP A 391 -30.09 8.45 22.19
C TRP A 391 -31.11 9.56 22.54
N LYS A 392 -30.85 10.33 23.58
CA LYS A 392 -31.64 11.49 24.03
C LYS A 392 -31.19 12.81 23.38
N GLU A 393 -30.13 12.81 22.58
CA GLU A 393 -29.54 14.01 22.03
C GLU A 393 -30.21 14.51 20.73
N SER A 394 -29.76 15.64 20.21
CA SER A 394 -30.44 16.45 19.21
C SER A 394 -30.84 15.68 17.94
N PHE A 395 -31.92 16.09 17.29
CA PHE A 395 -32.36 15.55 15.98
C PHE A 395 -31.23 15.52 14.94
N PHE A 396 -30.40 16.55 14.95
CA PHE A 396 -29.27 16.67 13.99
C PHE A 396 -28.21 15.55 14.19
N GLN A 397 -27.89 15.21 15.44
CA GLN A 397 -26.96 14.11 15.74
C GLN A 397 -27.52 12.77 15.29
N LYS A 398 -28.80 12.52 15.52
CA LYS A 398 -29.49 11.32 15.04
C LYS A 398 -29.45 11.23 13.53
N LEU A 399 -29.70 12.34 12.84
CA LEU A 399 -29.65 12.40 11.38
C LEU A 399 -28.26 12.05 10.85
N ILE A 400 -27.20 12.62 11.43
CA ILE A 400 -25.81 12.32 11.05
C ILE A 400 -25.52 10.83 11.24
N VAL A 401 -25.84 10.26 12.41
CA VAL A 401 -25.60 8.85 12.69
C VAL A 401 -26.34 7.95 11.72
N VAL A 402 -27.62 8.24 11.46
CA VAL A 402 -28.43 7.44 10.53
C VAL A 402 -27.86 7.53 9.11
N THR A 403 -27.50 8.73 8.65
CA THR A 403 -26.97 8.94 7.29
C THR A 403 -25.65 8.17 7.10
N PHE A 404 -24.69 8.33 8.00
CA PHE A 404 -23.40 7.64 7.87
C PHE A 404 -23.50 6.13 8.08
N SER A 405 -24.38 5.67 8.96
CA SER A 405 -24.65 4.24 9.12
C SER A 405 -25.28 3.63 7.88
N LEU A 406 -26.18 4.37 7.22
CA LEU A 406 -26.78 3.93 5.96
C LEU A 406 -25.74 3.87 4.83
N LEU A 407 -24.85 4.87 4.72
CA LEU A 407 -23.77 4.87 3.73
C LEU A 407 -22.83 3.68 3.93
N LEU A 408 -22.40 3.42 5.16
CA LEU A 408 -21.58 2.25 5.48
C LEU A 408 -22.30 0.93 5.20
N PHE A 409 -23.59 0.85 5.47
CA PHE A 409 -24.40 -0.33 5.18
C PHE A 409 -24.49 -0.59 3.67
N ILE A 410 -24.73 0.45 2.88
CA ILE A 410 -24.75 0.36 1.40
C ILE A 410 -23.40 -0.12 0.89
N GLU A 411 -22.29 0.44 1.39
CA GLU A 411 -20.94 0.06 1.00
C GLU A 411 -20.65 -1.41 1.30
N ILE A 412 -20.93 -1.86 2.54
CA ILE A 412 -20.72 -3.25 2.94
C ILE A 412 -21.56 -4.19 2.06
N THR A 413 -22.81 -3.85 1.81
CA THR A 413 -23.72 -4.68 0.99
C THR A 413 -23.22 -4.77 -0.45
N HIS A 414 -22.80 -3.64 -1.02
CA HIS A 414 -22.22 -3.57 -2.36
C HIS A 414 -20.94 -4.41 -2.44
N SER A 415 -20.05 -4.28 -1.48
CA SER A 415 -18.80 -5.03 -1.41
C SER A 415 -19.04 -6.54 -1.32
N ILE A 416 -19.94 -6.99 -0.42
CA ILE A 416 -20.30 -8.42 -0.31
C ILE A 416 -20.90 -8.93 -1.63
N TYR A 417 -21.79 -8.15 -2.26
CA TYR A 417 -22.36 -8.51 -3.56
C TYR A 417 -21.28 -8.64 -4.64
N PHE A 418 -20.38 -7.65 -4.74
CA PHE A 418 -19.29 -7.65 -5.70
C PHE A 418 -18.39 -8.89 -5.52
N HIS A 419 -17.91 -9.14 -4.30
CA HIS A 419 -17.02 -10.27 -4.02
C HIS A 419 -17.72 -11.62 -4.22
N SER A 420 -19.00 -11.71 -3.91
CA SER A 420 -19.80 -12.91 -4.21
C SER A 420 -19.90 -13.16 -5.72
N LYS A 421 -20.12 -12.08 -6.50
CA LYS A 421 -20.17 -12.17 -7.96
C LYS A 421 -18.83 -12.57 -8.55
N VAL A 422 -17.73 -12.04 -8.03
CA VAL A 422 -16.36 -12.41 -8.43
C VAL A 422 -16.12 -13.89 -8.15
N ALA A 423 -16.43 -14.37 -6.94
CA ALA A 423 -16.25 -15.76 -6.54
C ALA A 423 -17.07 -16.74 -7.39
N LEU A 424 -18.31 -16.39 -7.75
CA LEU A 424 -19.19 -17.22 -8.57
C LEU A 424 -18.80 -17.24 -10.06
N ASN A 425 -18.03 -16.28 -10.53
CA ASN A 425 -17.58 -16.17 -11.92
C ASN A 425 -16.06 -16.15 -12.01
N PHE A 426 -15.43 -17.02 -11.25
CA PHE A 426 -13.99 -17.12 -11.05
C PHE A 426 -13.18 -16.99 -12.34
N ASP A 427 -13.45 -17.84 -13.34
CA ASP A 427 -12.68 -17.88 -14.59
C ASP A 427 -12.78 -16.58 -15.38
N LYS A 428 -13.96 -15.94 -15.37
CA LYS A 428 -14.18 -14.69 -16.08
C LYS A 428 -13.41 -13.53 -15.46
N TYR A 429 -13.39 -13.44 -14.12
CA TYR A 429 -12.69 -12.36 -13.43
C TYR A 429 -11.19 -12.60 -13.37
N ARG A 430 -10.75 -13.85 -13.24
CA ARG A 430 -9.35 -14.22 -13.34
C ARG A 430 -8.75 -13.86 -14.71
N SER A 431 -9.51 -13.98 -15.78
CA SER A 431 -9.04 -13.60 -17.12
C SER A 431 -9.13 -12.08 -17.41
N ALA A 432 -10.00 -11.33 -16.71
CA ALA A 432 -10.28 -9.93 -17.00
C ALA A 432 -9.54 -8.94 -16.10
N SER A 433 -9.17 -9.33 -14.88
CA SER A 433 -8.51 -8.44 -13.90
C SER A 433 -6.98 -8.37 -14.05
N TYR A 434 -6.42 -9.05 -15.06
CA TYR A 434 -5.03 -9.43 -14.99
C TYR A 434 -4.13 -8.70 -15.99
N LYS A 435 -3.53 -7.65 -15.52
CA LYS A 435 -2.13 -7.37 -15.87
C LYS A 435 -1.19 -8.52 -15.47
N GLU A 436 -1.63 -9.45 -14.63
CA GLU A 436 -0.99 -10.74 -14.37
C GLU A 436 -1.25 -11.77 -15.44
N ALA A 437 -2.28 -11.60 -16.28
CA ALA A 437 -2.28 -12.29 -17.56
C ALA A 437 -0.96 -12.00 -18.30
N ASP A 438 -0.44 -10.78 -18.17
CA ASP A 438 0.87 -10.45 -18.75
C ASP A 438 1.98 -11.23 -18.04
N TYR A 439 1.94 -11.41 -16.71
CA TYR A 439 2.92 -12.23 -15.98
C TYR A 439 2.80 -13.72 -16.32
N VAL A 440 1.63 -14.30 -16.12
CA VAL A 440 1.39 -15.72 -16.39
C VAL A 440 1.62 -16.00 -17.86
N TYR A 441 1.06 -15.16 -18.73
CA TYR A 441 1.20 -15.28 -20.16
C TYR A 441 2.66 -15.18 -20.60
N PHE A 442 3.38 -14.16 -20.13
CA PHE A 442 4.79 -13.98 -20.45
C PHE A 442 5.64 -15.16 -19.94
N THR A 443 5.36 -15.62 -18.73
CA THR A 443 6.04 -16.80 -18.16
C THR A 443 5.78 -18.05 -19.00
N GLU A 444 4.55 -18.33 -19.38
CA GLU A 444 4.20 -19.47 -20.23
C GLU A 444 4.83 -19.34 -21.63
N MET A 445 4.81 -18.16 -22.22
CA MET A 445 5.44 -17.88 -23.50
C MET A 445 6.96 -18.11 -23.47
N MET A 446 7.61 -17.78 -22.33
CA MET A 446 9.06 -17.91 -22.19
C MET A 446 9.54 -19.33 -21.86
N LYS A 447 8.69 -20.21 -21.30
CA LYS A 447 9.06 -21.60 -20.94
C LYS A 447 9.76 -22.38 -22.06
N PRO A 448 9.29 -22.35 -23.32
CA PRO A 448 9.93 -23.10 -24.40
C PRO A 448 11.36 -22.65 -24.70
N PHE A 449 11.69 -21.40 -24.45
CA PHE A 449 13.01 -20.84 -24.76
C PHE A 449 14.11 -21.37 -23.83
N GLY A 450 13.80 -21.64 -22.56
CA GLY A 450 14.74 -22.22 -21.59
C GLY A 450 15.13 -23.66 -21.93
N SER A 451 14.19 -24.48 -22.38
CA SER A 451 14.38 -25.90 -22.63
C SER A 451 14.87 -26.21 -24.05
N SER A 452 14.43 -25.46 -25.06
CA SER A 452 14.72 -25.74 -26.46
C SER A 452 16.00 -25.11 -27.02
N HIS A 453 16.58 -24.13 -26.29
CA HIS A 453 17.75 -23.38 -26.77
C HIS A 453 18.85 -23.23 -25.69
N PRO A 454 19.40 -24.34 -25.15
CA PRO A 454 20.33 -24.29 -24.00
C PRO A 454 21.66 -23.58 -24.32
N HIS A 455 21.97 -23.33 -25.59
CA HIS A 455 23.20 -22.67 -26.03
C HIS A 455 22.99 -21.27 -26.62
N ALA A 456 21.77 -20.78 -26.66
CA ALA A 456 21.46 -19.43 -27.15
C ALA A 456 21.22 -18.46 -25.97
N ASP A 457 21.76 -17.27 -26.10
CA ASP A 457 21.40 -16.18 -25.21
C ASP A 457 19.99 -15.68 -25.56
N VAL A 458 19.12 -15.58 -24.56
CA VAL A 458 17.78 -15.01 -24.74
C VAL A 458 17.75 -13.63 -24.11
N LEU A 459 17.50 -12.61 -24.91
CA LEU A 459 17.42 -11.21 -24.52
C LEU A 459 15.97 -10.76 -24.53
N VAL A 460 15.51 -10.15 -23.44
CA VAL A 460 14.17 -9.55 -23.36
C VAL A 460 14.33 -8.03 -23.37
N ILE A 461 13.67 -7.39 -24.34
CA ILE A 461 13.72 -5.96 -24.60
C ILE A 461 12.32 -5.41 -24.70
N SER A 462 12.09 -4.21 -24.17
CA SER A 462 10.82 -3.48 -24.33
C SER A 462 11.06 -2.03 -24.73
N ASP A 463 10.14 -1.45 -25.48
CA ASP A 463 10.20 -0.05 -25.94
C ASP A 463 9.60 0.95 -24.93
N GLY A 464 8.75 0.53 -24.01
CA GLY A 464 8.01 1.46 -23.16
C GLY A 464 7.96 1.12 -21.67
N ASP A 465 8.21 -0.13 -21.29
CA ASP A 465 8.07 -0.56 -19.90
C ASP A 465 9.23 -1.47 -19.47
N GLU A 466 9.78 -1.21 -18.29
CA GLU A 466 10.79 -2.08 -17.68
C GLU A 466 10.22 -3.41 -17.17
N PHE A 467 8.89 -3.61 -17.19
CA PHE A 467 8.25 -4.82 -16.68
C PHE A 467 8.79 -6.09 -17.35
N TYR A 468 8.81 -6.14 -18.68
CA TYR A 468 9.26 -7.33 -19.42
C TYR A 468 10.74 -7.63 -19.27
N PRO A 469 11.66 -6.63 -19.33
CA PRO A 469 13.06 -6.82 -18.97
C PRO A 469 13.25 -7.32 -17.53
N LEU A 470 12.50 -6.78 -16.56
CA LEU A 470 12.53 -7.26 -15.16
C LEU A 470 12.07 -8.72 -15.08
N MET A 471 10.99 -9.07 -15.76
CA MET A 471 10.48 -10.44 -15.84
C MET A 471 11.50 -11.37 -16.49
N GLY A 472 12.11 -10.94 -17.59
CA GLY A 472 13.18 -11.68 -18.25
C GLY A 472 14.32 -11.99 -17.28
N SER A 473 14.81 -10.98 -16.56
CA SER A 473 15.85 -11.16 -15.53
C SER A 473 15.38 -12.07 -14.39
N PHE A 474 14.13 -11.97 -13.97
CA PHE A 474 13.56 -12.84 -12.94
C PHE A 474 13.50 -14.30 -13.40
N LEU A 475 13.12 -14.55 -14.64
CA LEU A 475 13.03 -15.90 -15.23
C LEU A 475 14.41 -16.48 -15.57
N GLY A 476 15.49 -15.73 -15.41
CA GLY A 476 16.87 -16.19 -15.68
C GLY A 476 17.37 -15.87 -17.09
N TYR A 477 16.64 -15.05 -17.83
CA TYR A 477 17.07 -14.49 -19.12
C TYR A 477 17.77 -13.13 -18.92
N LYS A 478 18.27 -12.54 -20.01
CA LYS A 478 18.94 -11.25 -19.98
C LYS A 478 17.92 -10.12 -20.27
N GLY A 479 17.43 -9.44 -19.25
CA GLY A 479 16.56 -8.27 -19.39
C GLY A 479 17.37 -7.03 -19.73
N VAL A 480 17.17 -6.43 -20.91
CA VAL A 480 17.93 -5.28 -21.40
C VAL A 480 17.18 -3.99 -21.14
N TYR A 481 17.82 -3.05 -20.43
CA TYR A 481 17.20 -1.85 -19.88
C TYR A 481 17.40 -0.57 -20.69
N ASP A 482 18.36 -0.53 -21.58
CA ASP A 482 18.63 0.64 -22.42
C ASP A 482 17.85 0.65 -23.74
N GLY A 483 16.62 0.35 -23.65
CA GLY A 483 15.44 0.30 -24.53
C GLY A 483 15.53 0.53 -26.05
N LEU A 484 16.46 1.29 -26.56
CA LEU A 484 16.61 1.61 -27.98
C LEU A 484 17.69 0.77 -28.69
N VAL A 485 17.86 -0.47 -28.24
CA VAL A 485 18.85 -1.42 -28.82
C VAL A 485 18.56 -1.73 -30.28
N LEU A 486 17.32 -1.57 -30.74
CA LEU A 486 16.90 -1.89 -32.11
C LEU A 486 17.60 -1.01 -33.18
N THR A 487 18.17 0.11 -32.79
CA THR A 487 18.95 0.97 -33.67
C THR A 487 20.46 0.71 -33.62
N LYS A 488 20.91 -0.13 -32.66
CA LYS A 488 22.34 -0.46 -32.50
C LYS A 488 22.65 -1.78 -33.19
N SER A 489 23.83 -1.84 -33.78
CA SER A 489 24.34 -3.05 -34.43
C SER A 489 24.55 -4.15 -33.39
N PHE A 490 23.88 -5.29 -33.58
CA PHE A 490 24.12 -6.52 -32.82
C PHE A 490 25.39 -7.27 -33.26
N SER A 491 26.25 -6.62 -34.03
CA SER A 491 27.50 -7.18 -34.54
C SER A 491 28.51 -7.60 -33.47
N SER A 492 28.30 -7.18 -32.21
CA SER A 492 29.12 -7.59 -31.08
C SER A 492 28.71 -8.92 -30.42
N LEU A 493 27.61 -9.51 -30.85
CA LEU A 493 27.14 -10.77 -30.28
C LEU A 493 27.98 -11.92 -30.80
N LYS A 494 28.65 -12.63 -29.89
CA LYS A 494 29.55 -13.75 -30.21
C LYS A 494 28.82 -15.11 -30.25
N LYS A 495 27.53 -15.15 -29.86
CA LYS A 495 26.73 -16.37 -29.77
C LYS A 495 25.41 -16.17 -30.49
N LYS A 496 24.78 -17.30 -30.89
CA LYS A 496 23.41 -17.29 -31.36
C LYS A 496 22.52 -16.66 -30.29
N THR A 497 21.79 -15.64 -30.66
CA THR A 497 20.97 -14.86 -29.73
C THR A 497 19.54 -14.81 -30.21
N ILE A 498 18.60 -15.04 -29.29
CA ILE A 498 17.17 -14.88 -29.53
C ILE A 498 16.74 -13.60 -28.83
N LEU A 499 16.19 -12.66 -29.61
CA LEU A 499 15.58 -11.46 -29.07
C LEU A 499 14.09 -11.70 -28.90
N ILE A 500 13.59 -11.40 -27.71
CA ILE A 500 12.16 -11.30 -27.43
C ILE A 500 11.85 -9.82 -27.23
N LEU A 501 11.09 -9.27 -28.16
CA LEU A 501 10.74 -7.86 -28.18
C LEU A 501 9.29 -7.70 -27.71
N ALA A 502 9.09 -6.91 -26.66
CA ALA A 502 7.79 -6.50 -26.17
C ALA A 502 7.55 -5.04 -26.61
N LEU A 503 6.79 -4.84 -27.70
CA LEU A 503 6.58 -3.54 -28.32
C LEU A 503 5.14 -3.07 -28.14
N TYR A 504 4.98 -1.86 -27.59
CA TYR A 504 3.68 -1.18 -27.41
C TYR A 504 3.21 -0.51 -28.71
N ASP A 505 4.14 -0.01 -29.51
CA ASP A 505 3.86 0.63 -30.80
C ASP A 505 4.79 0.08 -31.90
N PRO A 506 4.49 -1.13 -32.45
CA PRO A 506 5.34 -1.75 -33.45
C PRO A 506 5.29 -1.03 -34.81
N GLU A 507 4.33 -0.10 -35.02
CA GLU A 507 4.17 0.64 -36.28
C GLU A 507 5.11 1.87 -36.39
N LEU A 508 5.90 2.16 -35.33
CA LEU A 508 6.94 3.16 -35.42
C LEU A 508 7.93 2.80 -36.54
N PRO A 509 8.27 3.72 -37.47
CA PRO A 509 9.09 3.44 -38.65
C PRO A 509 10.44 2.75 -38.32
N ALA A 510 11.03 3.07 -37.16
CA ALA A 510 12.29 2.44 -36.73
C ALA A 510 12.11 0.95 -36.40
N TYR A 511 10.98 0.57 -35.80
CA TYR A 511 10.68 -0.81 -35.44
C TYR A 511 10.25 -1.61 -36.66
N GLU A 512 9.38 -1.05 -37.50
CA GLU A 512 8.93 -1.70 -38.74
C GLU A 512 10.09 -2.07 -39.66
N SER A 513 11.04 -1.15 -39.87
CA SER A 513 12.24 -1.42 -40.64
C SER A 513 13.10 -2.54 -40.04
N PHE A 514 13.29 -2.55 -38.71
CA PHE A 514 14.02 -3.60 -38.02
C PHE A 514 13.32 -4.95 -38.11
N LEU A 515 12.02 -5.00 -37.80
CA LEU A 515 11.22 -6.24 -37.78
C LEU A 515 11.20 -6.89 -39.17
N THR A 516 11.03 -6.08 -40.23
CA THR A 516 11.03 -6.54 -41.61
C THR A 516 12.42 -7.02 -42.04
N GLY A 517 13.47 -6.23 -41.75
CA GLY A 517 14.86 -6.55 -42.10
C GLY A 517 15.37 -7.83 -41.43
N GLN A 518 14.96 -8.09 -40.20
CA GLN A 518 15.36 -9.26 -39.41
C GLN A 518 14.39 -10.45 -39.55
N LYS A 519 13.36 -10.36 -40.38
CA LYS A 519 12.31 -11.39 -40.56
C LYS A 519 11.71 -11.80 -39.20
N ALA A 520 11.34 -10.83 -38.38
CA ALA A 520 10.79 -11.05 -37.06
C ALA A 520 9.50 -11.88 -37.11
N GLN A 521 9.40 -12.85 -36.23
CA GLN A 521 8.21 -13.68 -36.07
C GLN A 521 7.33 -13.10 -34.95
N LEU A 522 6.10 -12.72 -35.26
CA LEU A 522 5.12 -12.38 -34.24
C LEU A 522 4.78 -13.65 -33.45
N LEU A 523 5.06 -13.63 -32.15
CA LEU A 523 4.73 -14.73 -31.24
C LEU A 523 3.29 -14.63 -30.78
N ASN A 524 2.92 -13.45 -30.30
CA ASN A 524 1.56 -13.18 -29.84
C ASN A 524 1.31 -11.68 -29.61
N ARG A 525 0.05 -11.35 -29.33
CA ARG A 525 -0.40 -10.02 -28.93
C ARG A 525 -1.22 -10.14 -27.67
N VAL A 526 -0.82 -9.44 -26.60
CA VAL A 526 -1.51 -9.39 -25.32
C VAL A 526 -1.78 -7.95 -24.96
N ASN A 527 -3.04 -7.61 -24.78
CA ASN A 527 -3.47 -6.24 -24.59
C ASN A 527 -2.93 -5.32 -25.72
N ASN A 528 -2.14 -4.31 -25.38
CA ASN A 528 -1.53 -3.38 -26.33
C ASN A 528 -0.06 -3.73 -26.64
N VAL A 529 0.42 -4.92 -26.26
CA VAL A 529 1.82 -5.32 -26.44
C VAL A 529 1.91 -6.44 -27.47
N ASN A 530 2.76 -6.23 -28.48
CA ASN A 530 3.09 -7.25 -29.47
C ASN A 530 4.44 -7.87 -29.12
N PHE A 531 4.49 -9.20 -29.05
CA PHE A 531 5.68 -9.96 -28.76
C PHE A 531 6.26 -10.53 -30.06
N TYR A 532 7.49 -10.15 -30.36
CA TYR A 532 8.21 -10.64 -31.53
C TYR A 532 9.43 -11.45 -31.14
N ARG A 533 9.73 -12.48 -31.90
CA ARG A 533 10.97 -13.22 -31.84
C ARG A 533 11.84 -12.83 -33.02
N VAL A 534 13.11 -12.58 -32.75
CA VAL A 534 14.14 -12.36 -33.78
C VAL A 534 15.32 -13.26 -33.45
N ASP A 535 15.70 -14.10 -34.39
CA ASP A 535 16.89 -14.97 -34.27
C ASP A 535 18.07 -14.28 -34.91
N ILE A 536 19.07 -13.93 -34.08
CA ILE A 536 20.33 -13.32 -34.55
C ILE A 536 21.41 -14.40 -34.55
N THR A 537 22.01 -14.63 -35.71
CA THR A 537 23.20 -15.44 -35.86
C THR A 537 24.39 -14.53 -35.98
N PRO A 538 25.54 -14.81 -35.27
CA PRO A 538 26.77 -14.03 -35.34
C PRO A 538 27.30 -13.89 -36.74
#